data_9c35cf3ee290f0f27437cbba474a540e
#
_entry.id   9c35cf3ee290f0f27437cbba474a540e
#
_cell.length_a   1.000
_cell.length_b   1.000
_cell.length_c   1.000
_cell.angle_alpha   90.00
_cell.angle_beta   90.00
_cell.angle_gamma   90.00
#
_symmetry.space_group_name_H-M   'P 1'
#
loop_
_entity.id
_entity.type
_entity.pdbx_description
1 polymer ?
#
loop_
_entity_poly.entity_id
_entity_poly.type
_entity_poly.pdbx_seq_one_letter_code
_entity_poly.pdbx_strand_id
1 'polypeptide(L)'
;MRRISFFAILFIVGFMCFSSLSWSQKSSEWELEVNTEKVDVHLVPDTDSTVVITLPKGFLLKSYEKINEWFRVVIGPDEDGIVTIGYIQSQNVDVIREKIIQELDYWEEEPEFFEGIGLSVRLTGGPTFFSGGDISKGAKGLYDAASDFVASYGFAIERRFNAFDSGFEVVADFVYNLTSKFGVGIGSGYMHLTQQSLLLFDEPVLFQKNQAGTAPKITAFPIRLGVFFNFPLHRLVNLTLNSGAALYITKYSFTRSTNWYQLDLINHKANATGIGFHGGVGIEVNFHQRAALILECRGRYAKISGFNGKSNIKKSIFPPLVFDNIEENGALYYLERDGHPSLAVLEQEPTGYETVRKATLDLSGFIFQAGIKVKF
;
A
#
# COMPACT_ATOMS: atom_id res chain seq x y z
N MET A 1 14.37 3.16 -15.38
CA MET A 1 15.09 2.22 -14.49
C MET A 1 14.88 2.45 -12.98
N ARG A 2 13.81 3.10 -12.50
CA ARG A 2 13.57 3.34 -11.04
C ARG A 2 12.35 2.59 -10.46
N ARG A 3 11.64 1.76 -11.23
CA ARG A 3 10.43 1.04 -10.78
C ARG A 3 10.68 -0.30 -10.08
N ILE A 4 11.90 -0.83 -10.12
CA ILE A 4 12.23 -2.15 -9.56
C ILE A 4 12.51 -2.09 -8.04
N SER A 5 12.91 -0.92 -7.50
CA SER A 5 13.33 -0.80 -6.11
C SER A 5 12.20 -0.92 -5.08
N PHE A 6 10.96 -0.56 -5.42
CA PHE A 6 9.85 -0.58 -4.46
C PHE A 6 9.32 -1.99 -4.22
N PHE A 7 9.21 -2.81 -5.27
CA PHE A 7 8.84 -4.22 -5.15
C PHE A 7 9.91 -5.04 -4.41
N ALA A 8 11.19 -4.72 -4.60
CA ALA A 8 12.28 -5.36 -3.89
C ALA A 8 12.24 -5.05 -2.38
N ILE A 9 11.90 -3.83 -1.99
CA ILE A 9 11.79 -3.44 -0.56
C ILE A 9 10.59 -4.13 0.09
N LEU A 10 9.43 -4.21 -0.60
CA LEU A 10 8.25 -4.91 -0.08
C LEU A 10 8.49 -6.42 0.06
N PHE A 11 9.24 -7.02 -0.87
CA PHE A 11 9.61 -8.44 -0.82
C PHE A 11 10.63 -8.72 0.30
N ILE A 12 11.57 -7.81 0.53
CA ILE A 12 12.58 -7.93 1.61
C ILE A 12 11.92 -7.75 2.98
N VAL A 13 10.98 -6.82 3.15
CA VAL A 13 10.23 -6.65 4.40
C VAL A 13 9.30 -7.84 4.63
N GLY A 14 8.63 -8.35 3.61
CA GLY A 14 7.85 -9.58 3.69
C GLY A 14 8.69 -10.80 4.04
N PHE A 15 9.89 -10.93 3.46
CA PHE A 15 10.80 -12.04 3.72
C PHE A 15 11.46 -11.95 5.11
N MET A 16 11.77 -10.75 5.60
CA MET A 16 12.25 -10.54 6.97
C MET A 16 11.18 -10.85 8.03
N CYS A 17 9.91 -10.60 7.74
CA CYS A 17 8.80 -11.00 8.64
C CYS A 17 8.59 -12.53 8.64
N PHE A 18 8.89 -13.23 7.53
CA PHE A 18 8.78 -14.69 7.46
C PHE A 18 9.98 -15.42 8.06
N SER A 19 11.18 -14.83 8.05
CA SER A 19 12.37 -15.46 8.61
C SER A 19 12.42 -15.43 10.14
N SER A 20 11.53 -14.68 10.80
CA SER A 20 11.34 -14.70 12.26
C SER A 20 10.30 -15.71 12.74
N LEU A 21 9.73 -16.55 11.86
CA LEU A 21 9.03 -17.77 12.24
C LEU A 21 10.09 -18.77 12.76
N SER A 22 10.63 -18.48 13.95
CA SER A 22 11.38 -19.47 14.70
C SER A 22 10.47 -20.65 14.94
N TRP A 23 10.87 -21.80 14.47
CA TRP A 23 10.25 -23.05 14.85
C TRP A 23 10.28 -23.10 16.37
N SER A 24 9.13 -23.24 16.98
CA SER A 24 8.97 -23.46 18.41
C SER A 24 9.82 -24.68 18.78
N GLN A 25 10.98 -24.44 19.35
CA GLN A 25 11.73 -25.50 20.02
C GLN A 25 10.95 -25.81 21.29
N LYS A 26 10.55 -27.09 21.43
CA LYS A 26 10.03 -27.60 22.68
C LYS A 26 11.06 -27.29 23.75
N SER A 27 10.78 -26.39 24.66
CA SER A 27 11.64 -26.15 25.79
C SER A 27 11.37 -27.24 26.83
N SER A 28 12.38 -27.98 27.22
CA SER A 28 12.33 -28.91 28.34
C SER A 28 13.04 -28.27 29.51
N GLU A 29 12.47 -28.43 30.70
CA GLU A 29 13.17 -28.13 31.95
C GLU A 29 13.83 -29.44 32.42
N TRP A 30 15.12 -29.42 32.60
CA TRP A 30 15.90 -30.55 33.15
C TRP A 30 16.35 -30.23 34.54
N GLU A 31 16.11 -31.14 35.47
CA GLU A 31 16.76 -31.22 36.78
C GLU A 31 17.96 -32.15 36.60
N LEU A 32 19.16 -31.63 36.82
CA LEU A 32 20.39 -32.29 36.60
C LEU A 32 21.14 -32.46 37.93
N GLU A 33 21.86 -33.59 38.11
CA GLU A 33 22.75 -33.82 39.24
C GLU A 33 24.16 -34.06 38.70
N VAL A 34 25.14 -33.40 39.31
CA VAL A 34 26.56 -33.61 38.99
C VAL A 34 26.98 -35.01 39.38
N ASN A 35 27.48 -35.83 38.43
CA ASN A 35 27.84 -37.23 38.64
C ASN A 35 29.35 -37.47 38.84
N THR A 36 30.18 -36.46 38.56
CA THR A 36 31.65 -36.50 38.72
C THR A 36 32.09 -35.81 40.02
N GLU A 37 33.25 -36.14 40.57
CA GLU A 37 33.73 -35.55 41.84
C GLU A 37 33.79 -34.03 41.81
N LYS A 38 34.19 -33.49 40.64
CA LYS A 38 34.22 -32.05 40.35
C LYS A 38 33.91 -31.85 38.87
N VAL A 39 33.16 -30.82 38.53
CA VAL A 39 32.88 -30.45 37.17
C VAL A 39 32.97 -28.92 36.98
N ASP A 40 33.57 -28.52 35.90
CA ASP A 40 33.68 -27.10 35.56
C ASP A 40 32.48 -26.67 34.72
N VAL A 41 31.95 -25.53 35.09
CA VAL A 41 30.90 -24.82 34.31
C VAL A 41 31.59 -23.75 33.50
N HIS A 42 31.40 -23.77 32.20
CA HIS A 42 32.08 -22.93 31.23
C HIS A 42 31.20 -21.73 30.80
N LEU A 43 31.86 -20.63 30.42
CA LEU A 43 31.16 -19.43 29.97
C LEU A 43 30.43 -19.63 28.62
N VAL A 44 31.01 -20.45 27.74
CA VAL A 44 30.45 -20.87 26.46
C VAL A 44 30.53 -22.38 26.30
N PRO A 45 29.76 -23.05 25.42
CA PRO A 45 29.78 -24.51 25.28
C PRO A 45 31.02 -25.00 24.55
N ASP A 46 32.19 -24.80 25.19
CA ASP A 46 33.53 -25.18 24.73
C ASP A 46 34.42 -25.50 25.93
N THR A 47 35.14 -26.63 25.87
CA THR A 47 36.04 -27.09 26.93
C THR A 47 37.23 -26.16 27.19
N ASP A 48 37.62 -25.38 26.18
CA ASP A 48 38.74 -24.43 26.27
C ASP A 48 38.31 -23.04 26.75
N SER A 49 37.00 -22.87 27.01
CA SER A 49 36.49 -21.59 27.48
C SER A 49 36.73 -21.34 28.96
N THR A 50 36.54 -20.09 29.35
CA THR A 50 36.70 -19.66 30.76
C THR A 50 35.77 -20.45 31.68
N VAL A 51 36.36 -21.04 32.74
CA VAL A 51 35.58 -21.67 33.81
C VAL A 51 34.95 -20.60 34.68
N VAL A 52 33.64 -20.62 34.83
CA VAL A 52 32.89 -19.68 35.65
C VAL A 52 32.85 -20.11 37.09
N ILE A 53 32.59 -21.41 37.30
CA ILE A 53 32.54 -22.04 38.64
C ILE A 53 32.83 -23.55 38.52
N THR A 54 33.35 -24.14 39.55
CA THR A 54 33.51 -25.59 39.66
C THR A 54 32.55 -26.15 40.71
N LEU A 55 31.76 -27.16 40.35
CA LEU A 55 30.72 -27.74 41.16
C LEU A 55 31.13 -29.13 41.67
N PRO A 56 30.78 -29.48 42.92
CA PRO A 56 31.03 -30.80 43.49
C PRO A 56 29.97 -31.83 43.05
N LYS A 57 30.30 -33.11 43.22
CA LYS A 57 29.37 -34.21 42.99
C LYS A 57 28.10 -34.08 43.84
N GLY A 58 26.95 -34.43 43.26
CA GLY A 58 25.65 -34.36 43.91
C GLY A 58 25.01 -32.96 43.89
N PHE A 59 25.66 -31.98 43.24
CA PHE A 59 25.09 -30.64 43.10
C PHE A 59 23.93 -30.67 42.14
N LEU A 60 22.78 -30.09 42.53
CA LEU A 60 21.54 -30.03 41.74
C LEU A 60 21.52 -28.75 40.91
N LEU A 61 21.20 -28.90 39.64
CA LEU A 61 21.14 -27.81 38.65
C LEU A 61 19.80 -27.82 37.92
N LYS A 62 19.42 -26.66 37.43
CA LYS A 62 18.34 -26.52 36.47
C LYS A 62 18.88 -26.07 35.11
N SER A 63 18.38 -26.71 34.07
CA SER A 63 18.66 -26.32 32.69
C SER A 63 17.36 -26.17 31.90
N TYR A 64 17.30 -25.18 31.04
CA TYR A 64 16.18 -24.91 30.12
C TYR A 64 16.58 -25.03 28.67
N GLU A 65 17.88 -25.31 28.40
CA GLU A 65 18.42 -25.35 27.05
C GLU A 65 19.50 -26.39 26.95
N LYS A 66 19.47 -27.22 25.90
CA LYS A 66 20.52 -28.16 25.56
C LYS A 66 21.04 -27.85 24.17
N ILE A 67 22.34 -27.56 24.05
CA ILE A 67 23.01 -27.26 22.80
C ILE A 67 24.02 -28.36 22.54
N ASN A 68 23.72 -29.27 21.62
CA ASN A 68 24.52 -30.46 21.34
C ASN A 68 24.75 -31.29 22.62
N GLU A 69 26.01 -31.40 23.07
CA GLU A 69 26.42 -32.14 24.28
C GLU A 69 26.52 -31.26 25.52
N TRP A 70 25.98 -30.04 25.51
CA TRP A 70 26.04 -29.09 26.60
C TRP A 70 24.69 -28.70 27.10
N PHE A 71 24.51 -28.67 28.43
CA PHE A 71 23.40 -28.06 29.10
C PHE A 71 23.72 -26.62 29.51
N ARG A 72 22.88 -25.69 29.19
CA ARG A 72 22.93 -24.33 29.72
C ARG A 72 22.30 -24.32 31.09
N VAL A 73 23.09 -24.11 32.13
CA VAL A 73 22.66 -24.22 33.52
C VAL A 73 22.57 -22.86 34.17
N VAL A 74 21.56 -22.73 35.05
CA VAL A 74 21.37 -21.56 35.91
C VAL A 74 21.67 -22.00 37.32
N ILE A 75 22.69 -21.39 37.93
CA ILE A 75 23.10 -21.62 39.30
C ILE A 75 22.45 -20.53 40.15
N GLY A 76 21.63 -20.93 41.12
CA GLY A 76 20.79 -20.05 41.92
C GLY A 76 21.57 -18.92 42.59
N PRO A 77 20.86 -17.91 43.14
CA PRO A 77 21.55 -16.76 43.71
C PRO A 77 22.52 -17.25 44.83
N ASP A 78 23.73 -16.75 44.77
CA ASP A 78 24.72 -16.88 45.86
C ASP A 78 24.29 -15.99 47.06
N GLU A 79 25.15 -15.92 48.08
CA GLU A 79 24.90 -15.11 49.29
C GLU A 79 24.74 -13.62 48.97
N ASP A 80 25.25 -13.16 47.82
CA ASP A 80 25.16 -11.78 47.33
C ASP A 80 24.00 -11.58 46.36
N GLY A 81 23.18 -12.60 46.12
CA GLY A 81 22.02 -12.55 45.22
C GLY A 81 22.37 -12.66 43.73
N ILE A 82 23.62 -13.05 43.40
CA ILE A 82 24.10 -13.16 42.03
C ILE A 82 23.67 -14.50 41.43
N VAL A 83 23.05 -14.47 40.25
CA VAL A 83 22.72 -15.65 39.45
C VAL A 83 23.80 -15.89 38.42
N THR A 84 24.42 -17.08 38.45
CA THR A 84 25.44 -17.45 37.49
C THR A 84 24.86 -18.33 36.40
N ILE A 85 25.14 -18.00 35.14
CA ILE A 85 24.75 -18.77 33.97
C ILE A 85 26.01 -19.32 33.30
N GLY A 86 26.01 -20.60 32.93
CA GLY A 86 27.10 -21.22 32.22
C GLY A 86 26.68 -22.51 31.52
N TYR A 87 27.67 -23.23 31.01
CA TYR A 87 27.48 -24.47 30.25
C TYR A 87 28.22 -25.63 30.91
N ILE A 88 27.55 -26.78 31.02
CA ILE A 88 28.10 -28.01 31.54
C ILE A 88 27.94 -29.14 30.53
N GLN A 89 28.94 -29.98 30.38
CA GLN A 89 28.86 -31.12 29.46
C GLN A 89 27.88 -32.16 29.96
N SER A 90 27.08 -32.72 29.07
CA SER A 90 26.02 -33.69 29.39
C SER A 90 26.58 -35.00 29.98
N GLN A 91 27.83 -35.36 29.69
CA GLN A 91 28.48 -36.54 30.27
C GLN A 91 28.81 -36.42 31.77
N ASN A 92 28.85 -35.19 32.29
CA ASN A 92 29.22 -34.89 33.67
C ASN A 92 28.02 -34.70 34.60
N VAL A 93 26.77 -34.89 34.06
CA VAL A 93 25.52 -34.76 34.80
C VAL A 93 24.58 -35.88 34.48
N ASP A 94 23.82 -36.30 35.48
CA ASP A 94 22.69 -37.22 35.31
C ASP A 94 21.39 -36.41 35.26
N VAL A 95 20.50 -36.74 34.32
CA VAL A 95 19.17 -36.15 34.24
C VAL A 95 18.28 -36.84 35.24
N ILE A 96 17.96 -36.20 36.38
CA ILE A 96 17.10 -36.74 37.41
C ILE A 96 15.64 -36.66 36.96
N ARG A 97 15.25 -35.51 36.33
CA ARG A 97 13.91 -35.26 35.85
C ARG A 97 13.97 -34.43 34.58
N GLU A 98 13.17 -34.85 33.61
CA GLU A 98 12.83 -34.04 32.45
C GLU A 98 11.36 -33.70 32.52
N LYS A 99 11.05 -32.41 32.63
CA LYS A 99 9.70 -31.89 32.48
C LYS A 99 9.61 -31.22 31.11
N ILE A 100 8.87 -31.88 30.23
CA ILE A 100 8.50 -31.22 28.96
C ILE A 100 7.56 -30.08 29.34
N ILE A 101 8.06 -28.87 29.27
CA ILE A 101 7.21 -27.69 29.36
C ILE A 101 6.44 -27.68 28.05
N GLN A 102 5.25 -28.30 28.06
CA GLN A 102 4.30 -28.06 26.98
C GLN A 102 4.00 -26.56 27.05
N GLU A 103 4.22 -25.87 25.98
CA GLU A 103 3.96 -24.44 25.76
C GLU A 103 2.49 -24.04 26.04
N LEU A 104 1.67 -24.99 26.48
CA LEU A 104 0.25 -24.84 26.76
C LEU A 104 -0.06 -24.05 28.04
N ASP A 105 0.83 -24.05 29.04
CA ASP A 105 0.52 -23.40 30.31
C ASP A 105 0.92 -21.92 30.40
N TYR A 106 1.78 -21.45 29.48
CA TYR A 106 2.19 -20.04 29.42
C TYR A 106 1.21 -19.18 28.60
N TRP A 107 0.26 -19.82 27.91
CA TRP A 107 -0.69 -19.18 27.02
C TRP A 107 -2.06 -18.90 27.65
N GLU A 108 -2.32 -19.40 28.88
CA GLU A 108 -3.64 -19.23 29.53
C GLU A 108 -3.85 -17.83 30.16
N GLU A 109 -2.82 -17.03 30.36
CA GLU A 109 -2.97 -15.61 30.76
C GLU A 109 -2.52 -14.65 29.67
N GLU A 110 -2.76 -14.99 28.41
CA GLU A 110 -2.57 -14.00 27.35
C GLU A 110 -3.55 -12.85 27.55
N PRO A 111 -3.06 -11.62 27.58
CA PRO A 111 -3.96 -10.51 27.36
C PRO A 111 -4.61 -10.76 26.01
N GLU A 112 -5.92 -11.05 26.02
CA GLU A 112 -6.75 -11.20 24.83
C GLU A 112 -6.61 -9.92 24.00
N PHE A 113 -5.61 -9.92 23.10
CA PHE A 113 -5.27 -8.74 22.31
C PHE A 113 -6.45 -8.27 21.46
N PHE A 114 -7.49 -9.11 21.27
CA PHE A 114 -8.60 -8.76 20.39
C PHE A 114 -9.91 -9.52 20.61
N GLU A 115 -10.30 -9.84 21.80
CA GLU A 115 -11.71 -10.15 22.07
C GLU A 115 -12.47 -8.85 22.29
N GLY A 116 -13.14 -8.35 21.28
CA GLY A 116 -13.93 -7.18 21.54
C GLY A 116 -14.91 -6.86 20.42
N ILE A 117 -16.18 -6.95 20.76
CA ILE A 117 -17.23 -6.12 20.20
C ILE A 117 -16.80 -4.68 20.49
N GLY A 118 -16.70 -3.84 19.46
CA GLY A 118 -16.31 -2.46 19.68
C GLY A 118 -15.97 -1.69 18.42
N LEU A 119 -15.76 -0.40 18.59
CA LEU A 119 -15.42 0.52 17.52
C LEU A 119 -13.92 0.47 17.24
N SER A 120 -13.56 0.47 15.97
CA SER A 120 -12.18 0.71 15.52
C SER A 120 -12.15 1.73 14.40
N VAL A 121 -11.06 2.47 14.34
CA VAL A 121 -10.77 3.43 13.26
C VAL A 121 -9.54 2.94 12.53
N ARG A 122 -9.66 2.83 11.21
CA ARG A 122 -8.57 2.45 10.30
C ARG A 122 -8.22 3.65 9.45
N LEU A 123 -6.97 4.05 9.44
CA LEU A 123 -6.44 5.08 8.56
C LEU A 123 -5.36 4.45 7.67
N THR A 124 -5.61 4.43 6.36
CA THR A 124 -4.72 3.79 5.39
C THR A 124 -4.48 4.70 4.20
N GLY A 125 -3.36 4.52 3.52
CA GLY A 125 -3.06 5.26 2.29
C GLY A 125 -1.98 4.59 1.46
N GLY A 126 -1.96 4.93 0.16
CA GLY A 126 -0.95 4.39 -0.73
C GLY A 126 -1.22 4.62 -2.21
N PRO A 127 -0.33 4.09 -3.07
CA PRO A 127 -0.45 4.20 -4.51
C PRO A 127 -1.66 3.41 -5.03
N THR A 128 -2.41 4.03 -5.92
CA THR A 128 -3.55 3.43 -6.61
C THR A 128 -3.29 3.36 -8.11
N PHE A 129 -3.71 2.25 -8.72
CA PHE A 129 -3.59 1.98 -10.15
C PHE A 129 -4.99 1.74 -10.72
N PHE A 130 -5.27 2.26 -11.90
CA PHE A 130 -6.59 2.21 -12.49
C PHE A 130 -6.54 2.25 -14.02
N SER A 131 -7.65 1.92 -14.67
CA SER A 131 -7.74 1.86 -16.13
C SER A 131 -7.86 3.25 -16.79
N GLY A 132 -8.49 4.21 -16.12
CA GLY A 132 -8.74 5.56 -16.63
C GLY A 132 -9.86 5.67 -17.67
N GLY A 133 -10.17 4.61 -18.40
CA GLY A 133 -11.24 4.59 -19.38
C GLY A 133 -11.08 5.60 -20.51
N ASP A 134 -12.18 6.28 -20.88
CA ASP A 134 -12.19 7.31 -21.94
C ASP A 134 -11.35 8.53 -21.56
N ILE A 135 -11.23 8.83 -20.26
CA ILE A 135 -10.40 9.96 -19.79
C ILE A 135 -8.93 9.73 -20.14
N SER A 136 -8.41 8.53 -19.86
CA SER A 136 -7.03 8.19 -20.22
C SER A 136 -6.81 8.15 -21.73
N LYS A 137 -7.76 7.54 -22.46
CA LYS A 137 -7.69 7.45 -23.92
C LYS A 137 -7.72 8.83 -24.58
N GLY A 138 -8.64 9.70 -24.14
CA GLY A 138 -8.76 11.04 -24.68
C GLY A 138 -7.54 11.93 -24.40
N ALA A 139 -6.97 11.82 -23.18
CA ALA A 139 -5.72 12.53 -22.86
C ALA A 139 -4.53 12.05 -23.73
N LYS A 140 -4.44 10.74 -23.97
CA LYS A 140 -3.42 10.15 -24.84
C LYS A 140 -3.65 10.57 -26.31
N GLY A 141 -4.86 10.46 -26.83
CA GLY A 141 -5.17 10.78 -28.22
C GLY A 141 -4.90 12.24 -28.56
N LEU A 142 -5.21 13.16 -27.65
CA LEU A 142 -4.85 14.58 -27.83
C LEU A 142 -3.32 14.80 -27.88
N TYR A 143 -2.58 14.03 -27.09
CA TYR A 143 -1.13 14.08 -27.14
C TYR A 143 -0.58 13.49 -28.44
N ASP A 144 -1.12 12.34 -28.87
CA ASP A 144 -0.72 11.68 -30.12
C ASP A 144 -1.04 12.58 -31.31
N ALA A 145 -2.23 13.16 -31.40
CA ALA A 145 -2.62 14.10 -32.47
C ALA A 145 -1.68 15.30 -32.54
N ALA A 146 -1.31 15.89 -31.40
CA ALA A 146 -0.35 16.99 -31.37
C ALA A 146 1.05 16.53 -31.84
N SER A 147 1.47 15.33 -31.46
CA SER A 147 2.73 14.75 -31.88
C SER A 147 2.79 14.51 -33.39
N ASP A 148 1.75 13.92 -33.97
CA ASP A 148 1.66 13.61 -35.40
C ASP A 148 1.58 14.89 -36.23
N PHE A 149 0.84 15.88 -35.75
CA PHE A 149 0.77 17.18 -36.36
C PHE A 149 2.14 17.84 -36.42
N VAL A 150 2.88 17.91 -35.32
CA VAL A 150 4.24 18.49 -35.28
C VAL A 150 5.22 17.69 -36.16
N ALA A 151 5.11 16.34 -36.14
CA ALA A 151 5.95 15.48 -36.99
C ALA A 151 5.73 15.70 -38.48
N SER A 152 4.49 16.03 -38.92
CA SER A 152 4.17 16.28 -40.34
C SER A 152 4.90 17.51 -40.89
N TYR A 153 5.37 18.42 -40.04
CA TYR A 153 6.20 19.56 -40.42
C TYR A 153 7.70 19.25 -40.42
N GLY A 154 8.09 18.02 -40.05
CA GLY A 154 9.50 17.60 -40.01
C GLY A 154 10.29 18.19 -38.82
N PHE A 155 9.61 18.65 -37.79
CA PHE A 155 10.26 19.21 -36.60
C PHE A 155 10.88 18.12 -35.72
N ALA A 156 12.01 18.45 -35.09
CA ALA A 156 12.58 17.59 -34.07
C ALA A 156 11.71 17.60 -32.82
N ILE A 157 11.36 16.41 -32.32
CA ILE A 157 10.38 16.24 -31.25
C ILE A 157 11.02 15.51 -30.07
N GLU A 158 10.92 16.09 -28.88
CA GLU A 158 11.13 15.38 -27.60
C GLU A 158 9.78 15.02 -26.98
N ARG A 159 9.53 13.72 -26.85
CA ARG A 159 8.27 13.17 -26.35
C ARG A 159 8.40 12.75 -24.90
N ARG A 160 7.56 13.30 -24.03
CA ARG A 160 7.45 12.90 -22.60
C ARG A 160 6.00 12.57 -22.29
N PHE A 161 5.58 11.37 -22.70
CA PHE A 161 4.25 10.88 -22.39
C PHE A 161 4.26 10.15 -21.06
N ASN A 162 3.32 10.51 -20.17
CA ASN A 162 3.02 9.80 -18.94
C ASN A 162 1.58 9.27 -19.02
N ALA A 163 1.41 7.95 -18.82
CA ALA A 163 0.09 7.34 -18.82
C ALA A 163 -0.73 7.83 -17.62
N PHE A 164 -2.01 8.12 -17.85
CA PHE A 164 -2.95 8.47 -16.79
C PHE A 164 -3.58 7.20 -16.22
N ASP A 165 -2.81 6.46 -15.42
CA ASP A 165 -3.14 5.13 -14.88
C ASP A 165 -2.83 4.94 -13.40
N SER A 166 -2.31 5.95 -12.73
CA SER A 166 -1.88 5.86 -11.35
C SER A 166 -2.07 7.15 -10.57
N GLY A 167 -2.11 7.04 -9.26
CA GLY A 167 -2.27 8.16 -8.34
C GLY A 167 -2.07 7.74 -6.90
N PHE A 168 -2.68 8.49 -5.99
CA PHE A 168 -2.61 8.26 -4.55
C PHE A 168 -4.01 8.31 -3.93
N GLU A 169 -4.25 7.44 -2.94
CA GLU A 169 -5.50 7.41 -2.18
C GLU A 169 -5.20 7.32 -0.68
N VAL A 170 -5.95 8.10 0.11
CA VAL A 170 -6.00 8.01 1.57
C VAL A 170 -7.42 7.67 1.97
N VAL A 171 -7.56 6.85 2.98
CA VAL A 171 -8.83 6.29 3.42
C VAL A 171 -8.92 6.27 4.93
N ALA A 172 -10.08 6.64 5.46
CA ALA A 172 -10.46 6.46 6.84
C ALA A 172 -11.74 5.60 6.91
N ASP A 173 -11.68 4.49 7.65
CA ASP A 173 -12.82 3.61 7.89
C ASP A 173 -13.12 3.55 9.39
N PHE A 174 -14.40 3.70 9.75
CA PHE A 174 -14.96 3.42 11.06
C PHE A 174 -15.60 2.04 11.00
N VAL A 175 -15.07 1.11 11.75
CA VAL A 175 -15.51 -0.29 11.75
C VAL A 175 -16.05 -0.63 13.12
N TYR A 176 -17.30 -1.08 13.17
CA TYR A 176 -17.89 -1.65 14.37
C TYR A 176 -17.80 -3.18 14.30
N ASN A 177 -17.00 -3.75 15.14
CA ASN A 177 -16.83 -5.20 15.24
C ASN A 177 -18.01 -5.78 16.03
N LEU A 178 -18.82 -6.59 15.36
CA LEU A 178 -19.96 -7.31 15.94
C LEU A 178 -19.51 -8.56 16.69
N THR A 179 -18.39 -9.13 16.22
CA THR A 179 -17.69 -10.26 16.86
C THR A 179 -16.18 -10.05 16.70
N SER A 180 -15.37 -10.91 17.31
CA SER A 180 -13.91 -10.93 17.09
C SER A 180 -13.52 -11.13 15.60
N LYS A 181 -14.39 -11.80 14.83
CA LYS A 181 -14.12 -12.19 13.43
C LYS A 181 -14.86 -11.35 12.38
N PHE A 182 -15.92 -10.64 12.76
CA PHE A 182 -16.80 -9.95 11.83
C PHE A 182 -17.14 -8.54 12.29
N GLY A 183 -17.07 -7.59 11.38
CA GLY A 183 -17.44 -6.20 11.60
C GLY A 183 -18.13 -5.60 10.38
N VAL A 184 -18.82 -4.49 10.60
CA VAL A 184 -19.41 -3.64 9.56
C VAL A 184 -18.79 -2.26 9.66
N GLY A 185 -18.63 -1.58 8.53
CA GLY A 185 -17.97 -0.29 8.56
C GLY A 185 -18.46 0.68 7.52
N ILE A 186 -18.30 1.96 7.87
CA ILE A 186 -18.47 3.08 6.96
C ILE A 186 -17.15 3.82 6.86
N GLY A 187 -16.81 4.27 5.66
CA GLY A 187 -15.56 4.99 5.45
C GLY A 187 -15.67 6.06 4.39
N SER A 188 -14.65 6.89 4.36
CA SER A 188 -14.46 7.87 3.31
C SER A 188 -13.00 7.96 2.93
N GLY A 189 -12.73 8.49 1.73
CA GLY A 189 -11.37 8.63 1.26
C GLY A 189 -11.19 9.85 0.37
N TYR A 190 -9.96 10.09 0.02
CA TYR A 190 -9.54 11.10 -0.92
C TYR A 190 -8.59 10.47 -1.93
N MET A 191 -8.99 10.51 -3.21
CA MET A 191 -8.17 10.05 -4.33
C MET A 191 -7.68 11.26 -5.12
N HIS A 192 -6.41 11.29 -5.41
CA HIS A 192 -5.80 12.30 -6.26
C HIS A 192 -5.01 11.63 -7.39
N LEU A 193 -5.51 11.83 -8.60
CA LEU A 193 -4.97 11.25 -9.82
C LEU A 193 -4.59 12.40 -10.73
N THR A 194 -3.32 12.53 -11.07
CA THR A 194 -2.84 13.57 -11.97
C THR A 194 -1.63 13.06 -12.75
N GLN A 195 -1.59 13.37 -14.02
CA GLN A 195 -0.44 13.13 -14.88
C GLN A 195 -0.26 14.31 -15.80
N GLN A 196 0.96 14.55 -16.18
CA GLN A 196 1.31 15.58 -17.14
C GLN A 196 2.11 14.95 -18.28
N SER A 197 1.63 15.15 -19.50
CA SER A 197 2.35 14.77 -20.71
C SER A 197 2.80 16.04 -21.43
N LEU A 198 4.03 16.05 -21.88
CA LEU A 198 4.66 17.21 -22.51
C LEU A 198 5.30 16.80 -23.83
N LEU A 199 5.03 17.56 -24.85
CA LEU A 199 5.66 17.49 -26.16
C LEU A 199 6.48 18.78 -26.34
N LEU A 200 7.77 18.63 -26.52
CA LEU A 200 8.66 19.73 -26.83
C LEU A 200 9.13 19.59 -28.31
N PHE A 201 9.14 20.67 -29.03
CA PHE A 201 9.60 20.68 -30.44
C PHE A 201 10.30 21.97 -30.79
N ASP A 202 11.30 21.84 -31.61
CA ASP A 202 12.10 22.95 -32.08
C ASP A 202 11.61 23.37 -33.47
N GLU A 203 11.29 24.66 -33.61
CA GLU A 203 10.94 25.24 -34.89
C GLU A 203 12.18 25.89 -35.50
N PRO A 204 12.68 25.35 -36.65
CA PRO A 204 13.94 25.81 -37.22
C PRO A 204 13.88 27.22 -37.80
N VAL A 205 12.67 27.70 -38.18
CA VAL A 205 12.52 29.01 -38.83
C VAL A 205 12.59 30.16 -37.83
N LEU A 206 12.04 29.98 -36.63
CA LEU A 206 12.02 31.02 -35.59
C LEU A 206 13.03 30.77 -34.48
N PHE A 207 13.78 29.65 -34.53
CA PHE A 207 14.70 29.21 -33.48
C PHE A 207 14.04 29.18 -32.09
N GLN A 208 12.75 28.88 -32.04
CA GLN A 208 11.96 28.91 -30.84
C GLN A 208 11.65 27.49 -30.37
N LYS A 209 11.82 27.27 -29.05
CA LYS A 209 11.33 26.06 -28.41
C LYS A 209 9.86 26.20 -28.10
N ASN A 210 9.06 25.34 -28.68
CA ASN A 210 7.64 25.32 -28.54
C ASN A 210 7.22 24.11 -27.68
N GLN A 211 6.05 24.18 -27.07
CA GLN A 211 5.54 23.10 -26.24
C GLN A 211 4.04 22.89 -26.42
N ALA A 212 3.63 21.62 -26.37
CA ALA A 212 2.24 21.24 -26.21
C ALA A 212 2.13 20.29 -25.02
N GLY A 213 1.17 20.52 -24.17
CA GLY A 213 1.01 19.72 -22.95
C GLY A 213 -0.45 19.36 -22.65
N THR A 214 -0.65 18.20 -22.04
CA THR A 214 -1.94 17.75 -21.52
C THR A 214 -1.78 17.38 -20.04
N ALA A 215 -2.71 17.83 -19.21
CA ALA A 215 -2.69 17.57 -17.79
C ALA A 215 -4.08 17.17 -17.28
N PRO A 216 -4.50 15.91 -17.46
CA PRO A 216 -5.69 15.38 -16.83
C PRO A 216 -5.49 15.28 -15.31
N LYS A 217 -6.53 15.66 -14.57
CA LYS A 217 -6.57 15.58 -13.12
C LYS A 217 -7.95 15.09 -12.67
N ILE A 218 -7.96 14.09 -11.82
CA ILE A 218 -9.19 13.63 -11.17
C ILE A 218 -8.98 13.70 -9.66
N THR A 219 -10.02 14.21 -9.00
CA THR A 219 -10.17 14.12 -7.56
C THR A 219 -11.46 13.35 -7.29
N ALA A 220 -11.38 12.30 -6.49
CA ALA A 220 -12.56 11.52 -6.13
C ALA A 220 -12.65 11.36 -4.61
N PHE A 221 -13.89 11.44 -4.11
CA PHE A 221 -14.23 11.20 -2.71
C PHE A 221 -15.14 9.97 -2.65
N PRO A 222 -14.57 8.78 -2.37
CA PRO A 222 -15.39 7.60 -2.12
C PRO A 222 -16.02 7.66 -0.73
N ILE A 223 -17.33 7.44 -0.65
CA ILE A 223 -18.05 7.14 0.59
C ILE A 223 -18.36 5.66 0.53
N ARG A 224 -17.87 4.89 1.50
CA ARG A 224 -17.84 3.43 1.47
C ARG A 224 -18.71 2.84 2.57
N LEU A 225 -19.35 1.72 2.25
CA LEU A 225 -20.02 0.85 3.20
C LEU A 225 -19.55 -0.57 2.94
N GLY A 226 -19.14 -1.28 4.00
CA GLY A 226 -18.55 -2.60 3.80
C GLY A 226 -18.59 -3.49 5.03
N VAL A 227 -18.18 -4.73 4.80
CA VAL A 227 -18.00 -5.77 5.80
C VAL A 227 -16.51 -6.10 5.93
N PHE A 228 -16.11 -6.48 7.13
CA PHE A 228 -14.74 -6.78 7.49
C PHE A 228 -14.71 -8.12 8.20
N PHE A 229 -13.80 -8.99 7.77
CA PHE A 229 -13.54 -10.29 8.40
C PHE A 229 -12.10 -10.31 8.90
N ASN A 230 -11.91 -10.76 10.12
CA ASN A 230 -10.62 -10.90 10.77
C ASN A 230 -10.37 -12.37 11.10
N PHE A 231 -9.25 -12.90 10.64
CA PHE A 231 -8.83 -14.27 10.90
C PHE A 231 -7.49 -14.22 11.65
N PRO A 232 -7.46 -14.58 12.94
CA PRO A 232 -6.20 -14.63 13.68
C PRO A 232 -5.32 -15.74 13.11
N LEU A 233 -4.15 -15.38 12.61
CA LEU A 233 -3.13 -16.32 12.14
C LEU A 233 -2.12 -16.61 13.25
N HIS A 234 -1.80 -15.61 14.04
CA HIS A 234 -0.89 -15.66 15.15
C HIS A 234 -1.30 -14.61 16.17
N ARG A 235 -0.82 -14.70 17.40
CA ARG A 235 -1.07 -13.76 18.49
C ARG A 235 -0.96 -12.27 18.10
N LEU A 236 0.05 -11.94 17.27
CA LEU A 236 0.29 -10.58 16.81
C LEU A 236 -0.22 -10.30 15.39
N VAL A 237 -0.67 -11.32 14.65
CA VAL A 237 -0.94 -11.20 13.20
C VAL A 237 -2.32 -11.69 12.86
N ASN A 238 -3.12 -10.84 12.24
CA ASN A 238 -4.43 -11.17 11.69
C ASN A 238 -4.41 -11.05 10.16
N LEU A 239 -5.02 -12.01 9.49
CA LEU A 239 -5.45 -11.85 8.10
C LEU A 239 -6.78 -11.12 8.08
N THR A 240 -6.89 -10.07 7.27
CA THR A 240 -8.13 -9.31 7.13
C THR A 240 -8.66 -9.42 5.71
N LEU A 241 -9.96 -9.61 5.61
CA LEU A 241 -10.69 -9.52 4.34
C LEU A 241 -11.73 -8.41 4.48
N ASN A 242 -11.92 -7.64 3.43
CA ASN A 242 -13.00 -6.67 3.38
C ASN A 242 -13.69 -6.69 2.02
N SER A 243 -14.95 -6.31 2.00
CA SER A 243 -15.72 -6.13 0.78
C SER A 243 -16.83 -5.11 1.01
N GLY A 244 -17.20 -4.40 -0.05
CA GLY A 244 -18.25 -3.40 0.07
C GLY A 244 -18.57 -2.65 -1.21
N ALA A 245 -19.47 -1.68 -1.06
CA ALA A 245 -19.85 -0.73 -2.10
C ALA A 245 -19.34 0.67 -1.74
N ALA A 246 -19.16 1.51 -2.76
CA ALA A 246 -18.76 2.90 -2.59
C ALA A 246 -19.53 3.81 -3.56
N LEU A 247 -19.94 4.97 -3.06
CA LEU A 247 -20.39 6.10 -3.85
C LEU A 247 -19.18 7.01 -4.11
N TYR A 248 -18.83 7.21 -5.36
CA TYR A 248 -17.74 8.08 -5.79
C TYR A 248 -18.30 9.44 -6.21
N ILE A 249 -17.87 10.50 -5.56
CA ILE A 249 -18.09 11.88 -5.97
C ILE A 249 -16.82 12.34 -6.66
N THR A 250 -16.87 12.54 -7.98
CA THR A 250 -15.69 12.79 -8.80
C THR A 250 -15.69 14.18 -9.40
N LYS A 251 -14.52 14.79 -9.43
CA LYS A 251 -14.24 16.04 -10.12
C LYS A 251 -13.12 15.78 -11.13
N TYR A 252 -13.44 16.04 -12.37
CA TYR A 252 -12.50 16.02 -13.49
C TYR A 252 -12.04 17.42 -13.82
N SER A 253 -10.78 17.62 -14.05
CA SER A 253 -10.19 18.82 -14.61
C SER A 253 -9.16 18.42 -15.65
N PHE A 254 -9.20 19.08 -16.78
CA PHE A 254 -8.25 18.86 -17.86
C PHE A 254 -7.73 20.19 -18.36
N THR A 255 -6.44 20.30 -18.47
CA THR A 255 -5.78 21.47 -19.08
C THR A 255 -4.96 20.99 -20.27
N ARG A 256 -5.22 21.62 -21.41
CA ARG A 256 -4.36 21.55 -22.59
C ARG A 256 -3.75 22.92 -22.81
N SER A 257 -2.48 22.99 -22.99
CA SER A 257 -1.75 24.20 -23.37
C SER A 257 -0.92 23.93 -24.63
N THR A 258 -0.98 24.85 -25.59
CA THR A 258 -0.13 24.82 -26.76
C THR A 258 0.47 26.22 -26.93
N ASN A 259 1.79 26.28 -27.03
CA ASN A 259 2.52 27.50 -27.30
C ASN A 259 3.27 27.32 -28.64
N TRP A 260 2.56 27.63 -29.74
CA TRP A 260 3.10 27.62 -31.11
C TRP A 260 2.25 28.55 -31.95
N TYR A 261 2.76 29.64 -32.51
CA TYR A 261 2.07 30.72 -33.22
C TYR A 261 0.78 31.28 -32.53
N GLN A 262 0.10 30.45 -31.77
CA GLN A 262 -1.06 30.76 -30.97
C GLN A 262 -0.90 30.14 -29.58
N LEU A 263 -1.26 30.90 -28.58
CA LEU A 263 -1.43 30.34 -27.24
C LEU A 263 -2.87 29.82 -27.12
N ASP A 264 -3.04 28.50 -27.22
CA ASP A 264 -4.31 27.86 -26.96
C ASP A 264 -4.30 27.27 -25.54
N LEU A 265 -5.19 27.74 -24.70
CA LEU A 265 -5.42 27.19 -23.38
C LEU A 265 -6.85 26.69 -23.30
N ILE A 266 -7.00 25.37 -23.18
CA ILE A 266 -8.28 24.71 -23.04
C ILE A 266 -8.36 24.15 -21.63
N ASN A 267 -9.41 24.54 -20.89
CA ASN A 267 -9.69 24.03 -19.57
C ASN A 267 -11.09 23.42 -19.54
N HIS A 268 -11.16 22.12 -19.25
CA HIS A 268 -12.42 21.44 -18.98
C HIS A 268 -12.54 21.16 -17.49
N LYS A 269 -13.69 21.37 -16.91
CA LYS A 269 -14.02 21.00 -15.54
C LYS A 269 -15.38 20.33 -15.54
N ALA A 270 -15.48 19.10 -15.06
CA ALA A 270 -16.72 18.36 -15.00
C ALA A 270 -16.81 17.54 -13.72
N ASN A 271 -18.03 17.29 -13.27
CA ASN A 271 -18.30 16.50 -12.08
C ASN A 271 -19.25 15.36 -12.44
N ALA A 272 -19.07 14.23 -11.76
CA ALA A 272 -19.99 13.10 -11.86
C ALA A 272 -20.01 12.34 -10.54
N THR A 273 -21.07 11.56 -10.36
CA THR A 273 -21.18 10.59 -9.27
C THR A 273 -21.42 9.20 -9.85
N GLY A 274 -20.93 8.18 -9.15
CA GLY A 274 -21.12 6.80 -9.58
C GLY A 274 -20.96 5.84 -8.45
N ILE A 275 -21.43 4.62 -8.63
CA ILE A 275 -21.33 3.54 -7.66
C ILE A 275 -20.26 2.56 -8.14
N GLY A 276 -19.52 1.99 -7.20
CA GLY A 276 -18.58 0.94 -7.44
C GLY A 276 -18.53 -0.05 -6.29
N PHE A 277 -17.77 -1.11 -6.49
CA PHE A 277 -17.55 -2.17 -5.51
C PHE A 277 -16.05 -2.30 -5.23
N HIS A 278 -15.73 -2.76 -4.04
CA HIS A 278 -14.35 -3.03 -3.65
C HIS A 278 -14.25 -4.28 -2.81
N GLY A 279 -13.08 -4.91 -2.83
CA GLY A 279 -12.73 -6.01 -1.96
C GLY A 279 -11.23 -6.03 -1.76
N GLY A 280 -10.81 -6.38 -0.55
CA GLY A 280 -9.40 -6.34 -0.19
C GLY A 280 -9.00 -7.48 0.72
N VAL A 281 -7.69 -7.78 0.68
CA VAL A 281 -7.02 -8.68 1.59
C VAL A 281 -5.85 -7.94 2.23
N GLY A 282 -5.66 -8.11 3.53
CA GLY A 282 -4.61 -7.42 4.26
C GLY A 282 -4.09 -8.23 5.43
N ILE A 283 -3.00 -7.75 5.97
CA ILE A 283 -2.39 -8.24 7.19
C ILE A 283 -2.41 -7.12 8.21
N GLU A 284 -2.90 -7.42 9.40
CA GLU A 284 -2.82 -6.53 10.56
C GLU A 284 -1.78 -7.10 11.53
N VAL A 285 -0.80 -6.28 11.91
CA VAL A 285 0.22 -6.61 12.89
C VAL A 285 -0.04 -5.79 14.15
N ASN A 286 -0.45 -6.45 15.21
CA ASN A 286 -0.76 -5.84 16.48
C ASN A 286 0.54 -5.54 17.23
N PHE A 287 0.84 -4.28 17.49
CA PHE A 287 2.00 -3.86 18.29
C PHE A 287 1.60 -3.31 19.66
N HIS A 288 0.31 -3.09 19.87
CA HIS A 288 -0.27 -2.66 21.14
C HIS A 288 -1.69 -3.23 21.27
N GLN A 289 -2.21 -3.35 22.49
CA GLN A 289 -3.56 -3.86 22.74
C GLN A 289 -4.66 -3.12 21.96
N ARG A 290 -4.48 -1.85 21.70
CA ARG A 290 -5.43 -0.99 20.98
C ARG A 290 -4.94 -0.50 19.62
N ALA A 291 -3.77 -0.95 19.16
CA ALA A 291 -3.19 -0.44 17.92
C ALA A 291 -2.55 -1.54 17.07
N ALA A 292 -2.77 -1.47 15.76
CA ALA A 292 -2.18 -2.37 14.77
C ALA A 292 -1.67 -1.60 13.55
N LEU A 293 -0.64 -2.11 12.93
CA LEU A 293 -0.23 -1.74 11.57
C LEU A 293 -1.05 -2.54 10.57
N ILE A 294 -1.41 -1.92 9.45
CA ILE A 294 -2.16 -2.53 8.36
C ILE A 294 -1.33 -2.47 7.10
N LEU A 295 -1.25 -3.61 6.40
CA LEU A 295 -0.81 -3.69 5.01
C LEU A 295 -1.93 -4.35 4.22
N GLU A 296 -2.45 -3.69 3.19
CA GLU A 296 -3.62 -4.16 2.46
C GLU A 296 -3.46 -3.96 0.95
N CYS A 297 -3.91 -4.95 0.19
CA CYS A 297 -4.17 -4.86 -1.23
C CYS A 297 -5.68 -4.89 -1.47
N ARG A 298 -6.21 -3.86 -2.12
CA ARG A 298 -7.65 -3.76 -2.42
C ARG A 298 -7.87 -3.64 -3.92
N GLY A 299 -8.73 -4.51 -4.46
CA GLY A 299 -9.29 -4.39 -5.80
C GLY A 299 -10.53 -3.51 -5.78
N ARG A 300 -10.75 -2.79 -6.87
CA ARG A 300 -11.90 -1.91 -7.05
C ARG A 300 -12.47 -2.06 -8.45
N TYR A 301 -13.80 -2.04 -8.56
CA TYR A 301 -14.54 -1.94 -9.81
C TYR A 301 -15.47 -0.73 -9.74
N ALA A 302 -15.18 0.32 -10.51
CA ALA A 302 -16.00 1.52 -10.54
C ALA A 302 -15.91 2.22 -11.90
N LYS A 303 -17.03 2.25 -12.62
CA LYS A 303 -17.18 2.99 -13.87
C LYS A 303 -18.14 4.15 -13.66
N ILE A 304 -17.66 5.35 -13.89
CA ILE A 304 -18.36 6.60 -13.62
C ILE A 304 -18.65 7.30 -14.95
N SER A 305 -19.90 7.60 -15.20
CA SER A 305 -20.38 8.28 -16.39
C SER A 305 -21.23 9.49 -16.01
N GLY A 306 -21.70 10.23 -17.02
CA GLY A 306 -22.59 11.38 -16.78
C GLY A 306 -21.86 12.61 -16.23
N PHE A 307 -20.62 12.81 -16.63
CA PHE A 307 -19.87 14.03 -16.34
C PHE A 307 -20.55 15.24 -16.99
N ASN A 308 -20.89 16.23 -16.18
CA ASN A 308 -21.41 17.53 -16.62
C ASN A 308 -20.49 18.64 -16.08
N GLY A 309 -20.28 19.66 -16.89
CA GLY A 309 -19.34 20.69 -16.52
C GLY A 309 -19.26 21.87 -17.47
N LYS A 310 -18.07 22.46 -17.49
CA LYS A 310 -17.74 23.66 -18.24
C LYS A 310 -16.44 23.50 -19.01
N SER A 311 -16.41 24.05 -20.21
CA SER A 311 -15.22 24.25 -21.02
C SER A 311 -14.93 25.74 -21.09
N ASN A 312 -13.67 26.11 -20.95
CA ASN A 312 -13.17 27.45 -21.20
C ASN A 312 -12.00 27.35 -22.19
N ILE A 313 -12.18 27.94 -23.36
CA ILE A 313 -11.20 27.92 -24.44
C ILE A 313 -10.71 29.36 -24.63
N LYS A 314 -9.44 29.58 -24.37
CA LYS A 314 -8.76 30.86 -24.62
C LYS A 314 -7.80 30.70 -25.79
N LYS A 315 -8.01 31.51 -26.83
CA LYS A 315 -7.14 31.56 -28.01
C LYS A 315 -6.51 32.93 -28.10
N SER A 316 -5.20 32.97 -28.31
CA SER A 316 -4.46 34.22 -28.58
C SER A 316 -3.63 34.04 -29.80
N ILE A 317 -3.78 34.92 -30.80
CA ILE A 317 -2.97 34.99 -32.03
C ILE A 317 -1.86 35.99 -31.78
N PHE A 318 -0.62 35.65 -32.15
CA PHE A 318 0.54 36.52 -32.03
C PHE A 318 0.63 37.51 -33.21
N PRO A 319 0.89 38.82 -32.97
CA PRO A 319 1.05 39.54 -31.73
C PRO A 319 -0.33 39.74 -31.02
N PRO A 320 -0.35 40.05 -29.70
CA PRO A 320 -1.52 39.89 -28.84
C PRO A 320 -2.68 40.81 -29.22
N LEU A 321 -3.46 40.38 -30.17
CA LEU A 321 -4.69 41.02 -30.56
C LEU A 321 -5.81 39.98 -30.42
N VAL A 322 -6.65 40.22 -29.41
CA VAL A 322 -7.93 39.55 -29.12
C VAL A 322 -7.78 38.14 -28.53
N PHE A 323 -8.19 38.04 -27.29
CA PHE A 323 -8.49 36.76 -26.64
C PHE A 323 -9.96 36.39 -26.95
N ASP A 324 -10.15 35.41 -27.77
CA ASP A 324 -11.45 34.74 -27.79
C ASP A 324 -11.56 33.85 -26.54
N ASN A 325 -12.54 34.18 -25.71
CA ASN A 325 -12.88 33.37 -24.54
C ASN A 325 -14.22 32.72 -24.83
N ILE A 326 -14.20 31.45 -25.20
CA ILE A 326 -15.39 30.67 -25.46
C ILE A 326 -15.69 29.84 -24.23
N GLU A 327 -16.84 30.04 -23.64
CA GLU A 327 -17.35 29.23 -22.53
C GLU A 327 -18.51 28.38 -23.00
N GLU A 328 -18.41 27.08 -22.75
CA GLU A 328 -19.45 26.10 -23.02
C GLU A 328 -19.83 25.34 -21.76
N ASN A 329 -21.08 25.05 -21.55
CA ASN A 329 -21.59 24.20 -20.48
C ASN A 329 -22.21 22.96 -21.11
N GLY A 330 -22.05 21.80 -20.48
CA GLY A 330 -22.69 20.60 -21.03
C GLY A 330 -22.08 19.32 -20.50
N ALA A 331 -22.32 18.26 -21.24
CA ALA A 331 -21.77 16.94 -20.93
C ALA A 331 -20.34 16.79 -21.45
N LEU A 332 -19.53 16.00 -20.74
CA LEU A 332 -18.22 15.59 -21.23
C LEU A 332 -18.39 14.45 -22.23
N TYR A 333 -17.96 14.67 -23.46
CA TYR A 333 -17.98 13.69 -24.54
C TYR A 333 -16.58 13.13 -24.82
N TYR A 334 -16.56 11.85 -25.14
CA TYR A 334 -15.46 11.18 -25.82
C TYR A 334 -15.72 11.23 -27.31
N LEU A 335 -14.76 11.75 -28.05
CA LEU A 335 -14.83 11.99 -29.48
C LEU A 335 -13.65 11.31 -30.14
N GLU A 336 -13.86 10.67 -31.28
CA GLU A 336 -12.78 10.09 -32.07
C GLU A 336 -12.89 10.56 -33.51
N ARG A 337 -11.76 11.04 -34.04
CA ARG A 337 -11.64 11.49 -35.40
C ARG A 337 -10.26 11.14 -35.94
N ASP A 338 -10.21 10.54 -37.12
CA ASP A 338 -8.99 10.10 -37.78
C ASP A 338 -8.11 9.21 -36.86
N GLY A 339 -8.77 8.34 -36.04
CA GLY A 339 -8.11 7.47 -35.09
C GLY A 339 -7.55 8.18 -33.83
N HIS A 340 -7.80 9.48 -33.65
CA HIS A 340 -7.34 10.25 -32.49
C HIS A 340 -8.50 10.51 -31.51
N PRO A 341 -8.49 9.86 -30.34
CA PRO A 341 -9.44 10.15 -29.27
C PRO A 341 -9.23 11.55 -28.68
N SER A 342 -10.31 12.21 -28.31
CA SER A 342 -10.30 13.49 -27.62
C SER A 342 -11.44 13.61 -26.62
N LEU A 343 -11.40 14.62 -25.76
CA LEU A 343 -12.41 14.94 -24.79
C LEU A 343 -12.85 16.39 -24.95
N ALA A 344 -14.15 16.63 -24.92
CA ALA A 344 -14.71 17.96 -24.94
C ALA A 344 -15.97 18.05 -24.05
N VAL A 345 -16.17 19.19 -23.40
CA VAL A 345 -17.42 19.52 -22.75
C VAL A 345 -18.25 20.32 -23.73
N LEU A 346 -19.41 19.79 -24.13
CA LEU A 346 -20.27 20.36 -25.16
C LEU A 346 -21.72 20.34 -24.69
N GLU A 347 -22.50 21.34 -25.11
CA GLU A 347 -23.90 21.46 -24.78
C GLU A 347 -24.75 20.38 -25.48
N GLN A 348 -24.39 20.06 -26.72
CA GLN A 348 -25.04 19.06 -27.53
C GLN A 348 -24.09 18.04 -28.08
N GLU A 349 -24.61 16.88 -28.45
CA GLU A 349 -23.81 15.83 -29.08
C GLU A 349 -23.30 16.30 -30.45
N PRO A 350 -21.99 16.34 -30.68
CA PRO A 350 -21.44 16.85 -31.92
C PRO A 350 -21.58 15.84 -33.05
N THR A 351 -21.61 16.34 -34.29
CA THR A 351 -21.61 15.54 -35.51
C THR A 351 -20.23 15.59 -36.19
N GLY A 352 -19.97 14.66 -37.13
CA GLY A 352 -18.75 14.68 -37.92
C GLY A 352 -17.54 13.98 -37.25
N TYR A 353 -17.78 13.16 -36.24
CA TYR A 353 -16.80 12.29 -35.59
C TYR A 353 -17.13 10.80 -35.88
N GLU A 354 -16.13 9.94 -35.89
CA GLU A 354 -16.29 8.51 -36.09
C GLU A 354 -16.97 7.85 -34.87
N THR A 355 -16.60 8.30 -33.69
CA THR A 355 -17.18 7.85 -32.42
C THR A 355 -17.56 9.06 -31.58
N VAL A 356 -18.82 9.08 -31.10
CA VAL A 356 -19.31 10.06 -30.14
C VAL A 356 -20.02 9.32 -29.01
N ARG A 357 -19.63 9.58 -27.77
CA ARG A 357 -20.35 9.10 -26.59
C ARG A 357 -20.05 9.97 -25.37
N LYS A 358 -20.92 9.91 -24.36
CA LYS A 358 -20.61 10.50 -23.05
C LYS A 358 -19.42 9.79 -22.44
N ALA A 359 -18.41 10.57 -22.03
CA ALA A 359 -17.16 10.03 -21.52
C ALA A 359 -17.38 9.26 -20.21
N THR A 360 -16.62 8.18 -20.06
CA THR A 360 -16.62 7.32 -18.88
C THR A 360 -15.23 7.33 -18.23
N LEU A 361 -15.20 7.54 -16.94
CA LEU A 361 -14.02 7.32 -16.10
C LEU A 361 -14.07 5.90 -15.54
N ASP A 362 -13.06 5.13 -15.81
CA ASP A 362 -12.89 3.79 -15.23
C ASP A 362 -11.85 3.83 -14.13
N LEU A 363 -12.32 3.81 -12.87
CA LEU A 363 -11.48 3.73 -11.68
C LEU A 363 -11.17 2.28 -11.25
N SER A 364 -11.59 1.29 -12.06
CA SER A 364 -11.31 -0.12 -11.78
C SER A 364 -9.81 -0.39 -11.77
N GLY A 365 -9.35 -1.12 -10.75
CA GLY A 365 -7.94 -1.38 -10.56
C GLY A 365 -7.61 -1.79 -9.13
N PHE A 366 -6.38 -1.51 -8.71
CA PHE A 366 -5.84 -1.95 -7.43
C PHE A 366 -5.23 -0.78 -6.66
N ILE A 367 -5.26 -0.91 -5.33
CA ILE A 367 -4.53 -0.03 -4.41
C ILE A 367 -3.71 -0.90 -3.45
N PHE A 368 -2.47 -0.49 -3.22
CA PHE A 368 -1.63 -1.02 -2.16
C PHE A 368 -1.52 0.04 -1.09
N GLN A 369 -1.97 -0.29 0.12
CA GLN A 369 -2.04 0.68 1.20
C GLN A 369 -1.41 0.15 2.47
N ALA A 370 -0.80 1.08 3.21
CA ALA A 370 -0.32 0.87 4.55
C ALA A 370 -1.00 1.87 5.49
N GLY A 371 -1.12 1.51 6.77
CA GLY A 371 -1.76 2.38 7.74
C GLY A 371 -1.80 1.83 9.13
N ILE A 372 -2.66 2.44 9.94
CA ILE A 372 -2.85 2.10 11.33
C ILE A 372 -4.33 1.84 11.63
N LYS A 373 -4.57 0.97 12.60
CA LYS A 373 -5.88 0.72 13.21
C LYS A 373 -5.79 1.03 14.69
N VAL A 374 -6.78 1.72 15.18
CA VAL A 374 -6.94 2.02 16.62
C VAL A 374 -8.30 1.46 17.07
N LYS A 375 -8.34 0.79 18.18
CA LYS A 375 -9.54 0.24 18.82
C LYS A 375 -9.93 1.05 20.05
N PHE A 376 -11.23 1.16 20.27
CA PHE A 376 -11.83 1.89 21.37
C PHE A 376 -12.68 0.98 22.24
#